data_8fec7f89ce3dff2c0b65b3feacf990b3
#
_entry.id   8fec7f89ce3dff2c0b65b3feacf990b3
#
_cell.length_a   1.000
_cell.length_b   1.000
_cell.length_c   1.000
_cell.angle_alpha   90.00
_cell.angle_beta   90.00
_cell.angle_gamma   90.00
#
_symmetry.space_group_name_H-M   'P 1'
#
loop_
_entity.id
_entity.type
_entity.pdbx_description
1 polymer ?
#
loop_
_entity_poly.entity_id
_entity_poly.type
_entity_poly.pdbx_seq_one_letter_code
_entity_poly.pdbx_strand_id
1 'polypeptide(L)'
;EIMQTVGQELGLSEEIARNLVSQTALGASQMAKVSDSSPAQLRQQVTSPGGTTERALSTFQQDGLEAIFRRAMTSASQRAEEMSKDFSD
;
A
#
# COMPACT_ATOMS: atom_id res chain seq x y z
N GLU A 1 2.10 7.09 -7.15
CA GLU A 1 2.24 8.54 -7.18
C GLU A 1 2.69 9.11 -5.83
N ILE A 2 1.93 8.91 -4.77
CA ILE A 2 2.25 9.45 -3.44
C ILE A 2 3.65 9.03 -2.96
N MET A 3 3.97 7.75 -3.05
CA MET A 3 5.29 7.25 -2.61
C MET A 3 6.43 7.88 -3.40
N GLN A 4 6.25 8.08 -4.71
CA GLN A 4 7.24 8.74 -5.54
C GLN A 4 7.43 10.20 -5.11
N THR A 5 6.35 10.92 -4.90
CA THR A 5 6.38 12.32 -4.44
C THR A 5 7.13 12.45 -3.12
N VAL A 6 6.81 11.60 -2.15
CA VAL A 6 7.47 11.62 -0.84
C VAL A 6 8.95 11.24 -0.97
N GLY A 7 9.27 10.24 -1.80
CA GLY A 7 10.67 9.87 -2.07
C GLY A 7 11.48 11.04 -2.59
N GLN A 8 10.91 11.85 -3.47
CA GLN A 8 11.56 13.07 -3.97
C GLN A 8 11.74 14.12 -2.87
N GLU A 9 10.74 14.30 -2.02
CA GLU A 9 10.84 15.20 -0.86
C GLU A 9 11.96 14.77 0.10
N LEU A 10 12.20 13.47 0.20
CA LEU A 10 13.26 12.92 1.05
C LEU A 10 14.65 12.94 0.39
N GLY A 11 14.74 13.46 -0.82
CA GLY A 11 16.04 13.69 -1.47
C GLY A 11 16.36 12.82 -2.67
N LEU A 12 15.47 11.94 -3.09
CA LEU A 12 15.69 11.12 -4.28
C LEU A 12 15.33 11.92 -5.53
N SER A 13 16.04 11.65 -6.64
CA SER A 13 15.64 12.20 -7.93
C SER A 13 14.31 11.56 -8.37
N GLU A 14 13.61 12.22 -9.28
CA GLU A 14 12.36 11.70 -9.84
C GLU A 14 12.54 10.29 -10.42
N GLU A 15 13.57 10.08 -11.21
CA GLU A 15 13.87 8.79 -11.84
C GLU A 15 14.14 7.70 -10.81
N ILE A 16 14.98 7.97 -9.83
CA ILE A 16 15.32 7.00 -8.78
C ILE A 16 14.08 6.68 -7.93
N ALA A 17 13.32 7.70 -7.53
CA ALA A 17 12.11 7.49 -6.75
C ALA A 17 11.10 6.62 -7.50
N ARG A 18 10.88 6.90 -8.78
CA ARG A 18 9.97 6.12 -9.62
C ARG A 18 10.41 4.66 -9.72
N ASN A 19 11.69 4.42 -9.98
CA ASN A 19 12.25 3.08 -10.14
C ASN A 19 12.18 2.30 -8.82
N LEU A 20 12.54 2.90 -7.70
CA LEU A 20 12.51 2.25 -6.39
C LEU A 20 11.07 1.89 -5.99
N VAL A 21 10.13 2.79 -6.18
CA VAL A 21 8.72 2.55 -5.85
C VAL A 21 8.16 1.42 -6.72
N SER A 22 8.42 1.44 -8.02
CA SER A 22 7.95 0.42 -8.96
C SER A 22 8.52 -0.96 -8.61
N GLN A 23 9.81 -1.05 -8.32
CA GLN A 23 10.45 -2.31 -7.95
C GLN A 23 9.96 -2.83 -6.60
N THR A 24 9.76 -1.95 -5.64
CA THR A 24 9.23 -2.32 -4.33
C THR A 24 7.82 -2.90 -4.45
N ALA A 25 6.95 -2.24 -5.21
CA ALA A 25 5.59 -2.70 -5.43
C ALA A 25 5.57 -4.05 -6.16
N LEU A 26 6.39 -4.20 -7.21
CA LEU A 26 6.49 -5.44 -7.97
C LEU A 26 6.98 -6.59 -7.09
N GLY A 27 8.07 -6.39 -6.35
CA GLY A 27 8.65 -7.41 -5.50
C GLY A 27 7.72 -7.84 -4.38
N ALA A 28 7.07 -6.90 -3.71
CA ALA A 28 6.12 -7.20 -2.65
C ALA A 28 4.90 -7.96 -3.18
N SER A 29 4.38 -7.56 -4.35
CA SER A 29 3.24 -8.23 -4.97
C SER A 29 3.58 -9.65 -5.38
N GLN A 30 4.76 -9.87 -5.94
CA GLN A 30 5.22 -11.22 -6.31
C GLN A 30 5.38 -12.11 -5.07
N MET A 31 5.99 -11.61 -4.01
CA MET A 31 6.12 -12.35 -2.75
C MET A 31 4.76 -12.75 -2.21
N ALA A 32 3.82 -11.82 -2.16
CA ALA A 32 2.47 -12.08 -1.66
C ALA A 32 1.75 -13.14 -2.49
N LYS A 33 1.99 -13.15 -3.80
CA LYS A 33 1.32 -14.08 -4.73
C LYS A 33 1.87 -15.50 -4.65
N VAL A 34 3.20 -15.65 -4.58
CA VAL A 34 3.85 -16.97 -4.68
C VAL A 34 4.16 -17.60 -3.34
N SER A 35 4.15 -16.86 -2.25
CA SER A 35 4.46 -17.37 -0.92
C SER A 35 3.28 -18.13 -0.32
N ASP A 36 3.57 -19.19 0.43
CA ASP A 36 2.57 -19.89 1.23
C ASP A 36 2.23 -19.13 2.52
N SER A 37 3.05 -18.13 2.89
CA SER A 37 2.82 -17.29 4.05
C SER A 37 1.73 -16.26 3.75
N SER A 38 0.94 -15.91 4.78
CA SER A 38 -0.05 -14.85 4.66
C SER A 38 0.62 -13.47 4.54
N PRO A 39 -0.08 -12.46 4.01
CA PRO A 39 0.44 -11.09 4.02
C PRO A 39 0.89 -10.61 5.41
N ALA A 40 0.14 -10.97 6.46
CA ALA A 40 0.52 -10.62 7.82
C ALA A 40 1.84 -11.26 8.25
N GLN A 41 2.05 -12.53 7.89
CA GLN A 41 3.30 -13.23 8.17
C GLN A 41 4.47 -12.64 7.39
N LEU A 42 4.26 -12.28 6.11
CA LEU A 42 5.28 -11.63 5.30
C LEU A 42 5.68 -10.28 5.90
N ARG A 43 4.70 -9.49 6.36
CA ARG A 43 4.97 -8.22 7.04
C ARG A 43 5.83 -8.44 8.28
N GLN A 44 5.51 -9.43 9.09
CA GLN A 44 6.29 -9.75 10.29
C GLN A 44 7.73 -10.15 9.96
N GLN A 45 7.94 -10.90 8.88
CA GLN A 45 9.27 -11.35 8.44
C GLN A 45 10.19 -10.19 8.08
N VAL A 46 9.65 -9.07 7.60
CA VAL A 46 10.44 -7.90 7.20
C VAL A 46 10.44 -6.80 8.25
N THR A 47 9.88 -7.06 9.43
CA THR A 47 9.75 -6.07 10.50
C THR A 47 10.67 -6.44 11.66
N SER A 48 11.86 -5.85 11.69
CA SER A 48 12.81 -6.04 12.78
C SER A 48 12.48 -5.12 13.95
N PRO A 49 12.61 -5.58 15.20
CA PRO A 49 12.44 -4.71 16.37
C PRO A 49 13.36 -3.49 16.30
N GLY A 50 12.80 -2.30 16.45
CA GLY A 50 13.56 -1.04 16.39
C GLY A 50 13.97 -0.63 14.98
N GLY A 51 13.55 -1.37 13.94
CA GLY A 51 13.92 -1.07 12.57
C GLY A 51 13.04 -0.01 11.89
N THR A 52 13.41 0.31 10.63
CA THR A 52 12.70 1.33 9.86
C THR A 52 11.28 0.90 9.50
N THR A 53 11.09 -0.38 9.17
CA THR A 53 9.76 -0.91 8.84
C THR A 53 8.82 -0.84 10.05
N GLU A 54 9.30 -1.21 11.23
CA GLU A 54 8.49 -1.10 12.45
C GLU A 54 8.05 0.33 12.71
N ARG A 55 8.94 1.30 12.50
CA ARG A 55 8.62 2.72 12.67
C ARG A 55 7.55 3.17 11.67
N ALA A 56 7.68 2.77 10.42
CA ALA A 56 6.69 3.10 9.40
C ALA A 56 5.32 2.48 9.71
N LEU A 57 5.30 1.22 10.11
CA LEU A 57 4.05 0.53 10.48
C LEU A 57 3.37 1.18 11.68
N SER A 58 4.15 1.62 12.68
CA SER A 58 3.60 2.36 13.82
C SER A 58 2.91 3.65 13.39
N THR A 59 3.52 4.40 12.46
CA THR A 59 2.92 5.62 11.93
C THR A 59 1.63 5.32 11.20
N PHE A 60 1.62 4.30 10.33
CA PHE A 60 0.42 3.89 9.64
C PHE A 60 -0.71 3.54 10.60
N GLN A 61 -0.40 2.81 11.66
CA GLN A 61 -1.39 2.41 12.65
C GLN A 61 -1.93 3.62 13.42
N GLN A 62 -1.06 4.51 13.87
CA GLN A 62 -1.45 5.72 14.60
C GLN A 62 -2.32 6.65 13.76
N ASP A 63 -2.00 6.78 12.47
CA ASP A 63 -2.70 7.70 11.57
C ASP A 63 -3.88 7.05 10.84
N GLY A 64 -4.20 5.81 11.14
CA GLY A 64 -5.45 5.17 10.71
C GLY A 64 -5.47 4.69 9.26
N LEU A 65 -4.36 4.12 8.78
CA LEU A 65 -4.27 3.63 7.39
C LEU A 65 -5.40 2.65 7.05
N GLU A 66 -5.72 1.71 7.96
CA GLU A 66 -6.78 0.73 7.73
C GLU A 66 -8.13 1.41 7.52
N ALA A 67 -8.45 2.41 8.33
CA ALA A 67 -9.70 3.17 8.22
C ALA A 67 -9.78 3.92 6.90
N ILE A 68 -8.67 4.46 6.42
CA ILE A 68 -8.59 5.17 5.14
C ILE A 68 -8.87 4.19 3.99
N PHE A 69 -8.21 3.03 3.99
CA PHE A 69 -8.45 2.00 2.98
C PHE A 69 -9.90 1.52 3.00
N ARG A 70 -10.45 1.29 4.18
CA ARG A 70 -11.85 0.85 4.33
C ARG A 70 -12.80 1.86 3.70
N ARG A 71 -12.63 3.14 4.00
CA ARG A 71 -13.49 4.20 3.44
C ARG A 71 -13.35 4.30 1.92
N ALA A 72 -12.13 4.26 1.41
CA ALA A 72 -11.89 4.37 -0.03
C ALA A 72 -12.49 3.19 -0.79
N MET A 73 -12.24 1.98 -0.32
CA MET A 73 -12.75 0.77 -0.97
C MET A 73 -14.27 0.67 -0.87
N THR A 74 -14.84 1.06 0.27
CA THR A 74 -16.29 1.08 0.46
C THR A 74 -16.94 2.09 -0.49
N SER A 75 -16.38 3.29 -0.61
CA SER A 75 -16.86 4.31 -1.56
C SER A 75 -16.83 3.81 -2.99
N ALA A 76 -15.73 3.16 -3.40
CA ALA A 76 -15.59 2.62 -4.75
C ALA A 76 -16.62 1.51 -4.99
N SER A 77 -16.82 0.63 -4.02
CA SER A 77 -17.80 -0.46 -4.09
C SER A 77 -19.23 0.08 -4.23
N GLN A 78 -19.57 1.08 -3.44
CA GLN A 78 -20.88 1.73 -3.50
C GLN A 78 -21.10 2.38 -4.86
N ARG A 79 -20.09 3.05 -5.40
CA ARG A 79 -20.20 3.68 -6.71
C ARG A 79 -20.36 2.65 -7.82
N ALA A 80 -19.65 1.54 -7.75
CA ALA A 80 -19.79 0.44 -8.71
C ALA A 80 -21.21 -0.14 -8.67
N GLU A 81 -21.78 -0.29 -7.48
CA GLU A 81 -23.16 -0.76 -7.32
C GLU A 81 -24.16 0.24 -7.91
N GLU A 82 -24.00 1.53 -7.66
CA GLU A 82 -24.83 2.58 -8.25
C GLU A 82 -24.76 2.55 -9.78
N MET A 83 -23.56 2.46 -10.34
CA MET A 83 -23.36 2.41 -11.79
C MET A 83 -24.00 1.16 -12.39
N SER A 84 -23.93 0.04 -11.71
CA SER A 84 -24.59 -1.20 -12.16
C SER A 84 -26.10 -1.03 -12.22
N LYS A 85 -26.69 -0.34 -11.26
CA LYS A 85 -28.13 -0.04 -11.26
C LYS A 85 -28.51 0.93 -12.36
N ASP A 86 -27.64 1.92 -12.65
CA ASP A 86 -27.89 2.90 -13.73
C ASP A 86 -27.93 2.24 -15.11
N PHE A 87 -27.24 1.11 -15.29
CA PHE A 87 -27.17 0.38 -16.55
C PHE A 87 -28.08 -0.84 -16.61
N SER A 88 -28.79 -1.19 -15.53
CA SER A 88 -29.75 -2.29 -15.53
C SER A 88 -31.17 -1.74 -15.54
N ASP A 89 -31.92 -2.13 -16.51
CA ASP A 89 -33.35 -1.80 -16.62
C ASP A 89 -34.20 -2.87 -15.95
#